data_1a9f8cb6b40e15f7e5c6b748ee66d4d5
#
_entry.id   1a9f8cb6b40e15f7e5c6b748ee66d4d5
#
_cell.length_a   1.000
_cell.length_b   1.000
_cell.length_c   1.000
_cell.angle_alpha   90.00
_cell.angle_beta   90.00
_cell.angle_gamma   90.00
#
_symmetry.space_group_name_H-M   'P 1'
#
loop_
_entity.id
_entity.type
_entity.pdbx_description
1 polymer ?
#
loop_
_entity_poly.entity_id
_entity_poly.type
_entity_poly.pdbx_seq_one_letter_code
_entity_poly.pdbx_strand_id
1 'polypeptide(L)'
;MLAEEFEKIINLRLALCRDTLTRKAVEYATEDRLHNFKIAGQVQGLTPVQALAGMMAKHTVSVYDMCTSGDVYPPEVWAEKIGDSINYLLLLDALVRETGMDGV
;
A
#
# COMPACT_ATOMS: atom_id res chain seq x y z
N MET A 1 -7.27 0.69 -25.12
CA MET A 1 -6.88 1.95 -24.44
C MET A 1 -5.59 2.46 -25.08
N LEU A 2 -5.54 3.73 -25.43
CA LEU A 2 -4.34 4.35 -26.00
C LEU A 2 -3.26 4.52 -24.90
N ALA A 3 -1.99 4.53 -25.32
CA ALA A 3 -0.86 4.68 -24.39
C ALA A 3 -0.96 5.96 -23.56
N GLU A 4 -1.35 7.06 -24.18
CA GLU A 4 -1.46 8.34 -23.47
C GLU A 4 -2.63 8.36 -22.46
N GLU A 5 -3.68 7.61 -22.71
CA GLU A 5 -4.77 7.45 -21.74
C GLU A 5 -4.29 6.65 -20.53
N PHE A 6 -3.53 5.61 -20.75
CA PHE A 6 -2.93 4.81 -19.70
C PHE A 6 -1.94 5.64 -18.86
N GLU A 7 -1.13 6.47 -19.51
CA GLU A 7 -0.19 7.35 -18.82
C GLU A 7 -0.92 8.31 -17.86
N LYS A 8 -2.06 8.85 -18.29
CA LYS A 8 -2.88 9.72 -17.43
C LYS A 8 -3.38 8.96 -16.20
N ILE A 9 -3.77 7.70 -16.36
CA ILE A 9 -4.22 6.86 -15.24
C ILE A 9 -3.06 6.65 -14.26
N ILE A 10 -1.87 6.33 -14.75
CA ILE A 10 -0.68 6.15 -13.91
C ILE A 10 -0.41 7.42 -13.11
N ASN A 11 -0.38 8.57 -13.77
CA ASN A 11 -0.07 9.84 -13.14
C ASN A 11 -1.09 10.20 -12.06
N LEU A 12 -2.37 10.01 -12.35
CA LEU A 12 -3.43 10.23 -11.37
C LEU A 12 -3.28 9.31 -10.17
N ARG A 13 -3.07 8.01 -10.42
CA ARG A 13 -2.94 7.01 -9.35
C ARG A 13 -1.75 7.31 -8.44
N LEU A 14 -0.61 7.63 -9.01
CA LEU A 14 0.58 7.96 -8.23
C LEU A 14 0.38 9.22 -7.40
N ALA A 15 -0.29 10.23 -7.95
CA ALA A 15 -0.61 11.45 -7.21
C ALA A 15 -1.52 11.17 -6.01
N LEU A 16 -2.54 10.33 -6.19
CA LEU A 16 -3.46 9.94 -5.11
C LEU A 16 -2.74 9.15 -4.01
N CYS A 17 -1.88 8.23 -4.38
CA CYS A 17 -1.10 7.45 -3.42
C CYS A 17 -0.15 8.35 -2.64
N ARG A 18 0.55 9.25 -3.32
CA ARG A 18 1.45 10.21 -2.66
C ARG A 18 0.70 11.08 -1.66
N ASP A 19 -0.47 11.60 -2.05
CA ASP A 19 -1.29 12.44 -1.18
C ASP A 19 -1.71 11.68 0.09
N THR A 20 -2.20 10.46 -0.06
CA THR A 20 -2.60 9.63 1.08
C THR A 20 -1.43 9.35 2.02
N LEU A 21 -0.28 8.95 1.48
CA LEU A 21 0.89 8.58 2.28
C LEU A 21 1.49 9.79 3.01
N THR A 22 1.53 10.96 2.37
CA THR A 22 2.05 12.18 3.00
C THR A 22 1.09 12.72 4.06
N ARG A 23 -0.21 12.67 3.82
CA ARG A 23 -1.22 13.09 4.80
C ARG A 23 -1.18 12.22 6.05
N LYS A 24 -1.04 10.90 5.89
CA LYS A 24 -0.96 9.98 7.02
C LYS A 24 0.31 10.18 7.83
N ALA A 25 1.40 10.60 7.21
CA ALA A 25 2.63 10.94 7.93
C ALA A 25 2.40 12.07 8.93
N VAL A 26 1.62 13.09 8.55
CA VAL A 26 1.23 14.19 9.45
C VAL A 26 0.27 13.70 10.54
N GLU A 27 -0.70 12.88 10.17
CA GLU A 27 -1.73 12.36 11.06
C GLU A 27 -1.15 11.54 12.21
N TYR A 28 -0.19 10.67 11.92
CA TYR A 28 0.42 9.80 12.94
C TYR A 28 1.47 10.53 13.80
N ALA A 29 1.91 11.70 13.39
CA ALA A 29 2.80 12.57 14.17
C ALA A 29 4.05 11.88 14.71
N THR A 30 4.58 10.87 14.01
CA THR A 30 5.83 10.20 14.36
C THR A 30 6.91 10.57 13.36
N GLU A 31 8.15 10.70 13.83
CA GLU A 31 9.28 10.98 12.95
C GLU A 31 9.58 9.79 12.04
N ASP A 32 9.35 8.58 12.53
CA ASP A 32 9.57 7.36 11.76
C ASP A 32 8.28 6.92 11.07
N ARG A 33 8.21 7.11 9.77
CA ARG A 33 7.04 6.75 8.95
C ARG A 33 6.75 5.25 8.98
N LEU A 34 7.73 4.43 9.30
CA LEU A 34 7.63 2.97 9.32
C LEU A 34 7.49 2.41 10.75
N HIS A 35 7.30 3.30 11.72
CA HIS A 35 7.22 2.94 13.14
C HIS A 35 6.22 1.80 13.44
N ASN A 36 5.02 1.89 12.85
CA ASN A 36 3.96 0.91 13.14
C ASN A 36 4.36 -0.52 12.76
N PHE A 37 5.10 -0.69 11.67
CA PHE A 37 5.54 -2.03 11.25
C PHE A 37 6.63 -2.57 12.16
N LYS A 38 7.50 -1.70 12.66
CA LYS A 38 8.56 -2.08 13.59
C LYS A 38 7.97 -2.53 14.92
N ILE A 39 7.04 -1.77 15.47
CA ILE A 39 6.39 -2.11 16.74
C ILE A 39 5.49 -3.33 16.59
N ALA A 40 4.71 -3.43 15.53
CA ALA A 40 3.88 -4.60 15.27
C ALA A 40 4.72 -5.87 15.15
N GLY A 41 5.87 -5.78 14.50
CA GLY A 41 6.82 -6.89 14.44
C GLY A 41 7.29 -7.31 15.84
N GLN A 42 7.69 -6.36 16.67
CA GLN A 42 8.14 -6.64 18.05
C GLN A 42 7.03 -7.33 18.87
N VAL A 43 5.80 -6.80 18.79
CA VAL A 43 4.66 -7.36 19.54
C VAL A 43 4.36 -8.80 19.13
N GLN A 44 4.51 -9.12 17.86
CA GLN A 44 4.17 -10.43 17.30
C GLN A 44 5.35 -11.41 17.24
N GLY A 45 6.55 -10.96 17.57
CA GLY A 45 7.75 -11.78 17.40
C GLY A 45 8.13 -11.98 15.94
N LEU A 46 7.83 -10.99 15.11
CA LEU A 46 8.08 -11.01 13.66
C LEU A 46 9.04 -9.88 13.25
N THR A 47 9.61 -10.01 12.06
CA THR A 47 10.32 -8.89 11.46
C THR A 47 9.33 -7.80 11.01
N PRO A 48 9.76 -6.54 10.86
CA PRO A 48 8.88 -5.50 10.33
C PRO A 48 8.29 -5.84 8.95
N VAL A 49 9.06 -6.48 8.08
CA VAL A 49 8.59 -6.92 6.75
C VAL A 49 7.48 -7.96 6.89
N GLN A 50 7.64 -8.93 7.80
CA GLN A 50 6.61 -9.93 8.06
C GLN A 50 5.34 -9.30 8.63
N ALA A 51 5.48 -8.32 9.51
CA ALA A 51 4.35 -7.60 10.08
C ALA A 51 3.57 -6.84 9.00
N LEU A 52 4.28 -6.16 8.10
CA LEU A 52 3.66 -5.46 6.97
C LEU A 52 2.92 -6.45 6.06
N ALA A 53 3.54 -7.59 5.76
CA ALA A 53 2.91 -8.61 4.91
C ALA A 53 1.57 -9.08 5.49
N GLY A 54 1.51 -9.27 6.80
CA GLY A 54 0.26 -9.64 7.47
C GLY A 54 -0.82 -8.58 7.35
N MET A 55 -0.45 -7.31 7.50
CA MET A 55 -1.38 -6.20 7.34
C MET A 55 -1.85 -6.04 5.90
N MET A 56 -0.97 -6.30 4.94
CA MET A 56 -1.28 -6.19 3.51
C MET A 56 -2.17 -7.32 3.02
N ALA A 57 -2.11 -8.49 3.65
CA ALA A 57 -2.77 -9.71 3.17
C ALA A 57 -4.27 -9.51 2.92
N LYS A 58 -4.98 -8.88 3.82
CA LYS A 58 -6.43 -8.66 3.66
C LYS A 58 -6.76 -7.78 2.46
N HIS A 59 -5.90 -6.82 2.12
CA HIS A 59 -6.10 -5.97 0.97
C HIS A 59 -5.87 -6.72 -0.33
N THR A 60 -4.87 -7.60 -0.36
CA THR A 60 -4.60 -8.48 -1.51
C THR A 60 -5.77 -9.42 -1.76
N VAL A 61 -6.29 -10.05 -0.71
CA VAL A 61 -7.46 -10.93 -0.79
C VAL A 61 -8.68 -10.15 -1.28
N SER A 62 -8.91 -8.95 -0.74
CA SER A 62 -10.04 -8.10 -1.10
C SER A 62 -10.05 -7.77 -2.60
N VAL A 63 -8.90 -7.39 -3.15
CA VAL A 63 -8.78 -7.08 -4.59
C VAL A 63 -9.01 -8.33 -5.43
N TYR A 64 -8.42 -9.46 -5.04
CA TYR A 64 -8.62 -10.74 -5.75
C TYR A 64 -10.11 -11.10 -5.78
N ASP A 65 -10.79 -11.03 -4.63
CA ASP A 65 -12.21 -11.35 -4.53
C ASP A 65 -13.06 -10.45 -5.41
N MET A 66 -12.77 -9.15 -5.43
CA MET A 66 -13.46 -8.21 -6.30
C MET A 66 -13.30 -8.57 -7.79
N CYS A 67 -12.08 -8.96 -8.17
CA CYS A 67 -11.79 -9.33 -9.57
C CYS A 67 -12.51 -10.61 -9.99
N THR A 68 -12.77 -11.52 -9.06
CA THR A 68 -13.28 -12.86 -9.38
C THR A 68 -14.76 -13.08 -9.03
N SER A 69 -15.37 -12.19 -8.24
CA SER A 69 -16.75 -12.36 -7.77
C SER A 69 -17.80 -12.26 -8.86
N GLY A 70 -17.53 -11.52 -9.92
CA GLY A 70 -18.53 -11.18 -10.93
C GLY A 70 -19.49 -10.07 -10.51
N ASP A 71 -19.37 -9.55 -9.29
CA ASP A 71 -20.19 -8.45 -8.80
C ASP A 71 -19.76 -7.11 -9.41
N VAL A 72 -20.69 -6.16 -9.42
CA VAL A 72 -20.39 -4.79 -9.88
C VAL A 72 -20.13 -3.91 -8.67
N TYR A 73 -18.98 -3.25 -8.68
CA TYR A 73 -18.59 -2.33 -7.62
C TYR A 73 -18.52 -0.90 -8.15
N PRO A 74 -18.90 0.11 -7.35
CA PRO A 74 -18.74 1.50 -7.75
C PRO A 74 -17.27 1.86 -8.01
N PRO A 75 -17.00 2.83 -8.90
CA PRO A 75 -15.62 3.25 -9.16
C PRO A 75 -14.85 3.67 -7.91
N GLU A 76 -15.51 4.28 -6.93
CA GLU A 76 -14.89 4.71 -5.67
C GLU A 76 -14.36 3.51 -4.87
N VAL A 77 -15.08 2.40 -4.88
CA VAL A 77 -14.66 1.19 -4.17
C VAL A 77 -13.43 0.59 -4.85
N TRP A 78 -13.42 0.50 -6.18
CA TRP A 78 -12.24 0.07 -6.92
C TRP A 78 -11.04 0.95 -6.64
N ALA A 79 -11.25 2.27 -6.67
CA ALA A 79 -10.17 3.23 -6.43
C ALA A 79 -9.56 3.06 -5.04
N GLU A 80 -10.38 2.89 -4.01
CA GLU A 80 -9.93 2.67 -2.64
C GLU A 80 -9.12 1.37 -2.51
N LYS A 81 -9.67 0.26 -3.00
CA LYS A 81 -9.02 -1.05 -2.84
C LYS A 81 -7.71 -1.15 -3.62
N ILE A 82 -7.68 -0.64 -4.83
CA ILE A 82 -6.45 -0.59 -5.64
C ILE A 82 -5.43 0.32 -4.96
N GLY A 83 -5.87 1.49 -4.50
CA GLY A 83 -5.00 2.46 -3.82
C GLY A 83 -4.37 1.88 -2.56
N ASP A 84 -5.16 1.20 -1.72
CA ASP A 84 -4.65 0.55 -0.51
C ASP A 84 -3.55 -0.44 -0.83
N SER A 85 -3.73 -1.27 -1.85
CA SER A 85 -2.74 -2.26 -2.25
C SER A 85 -1.44 -1.62 -2.73
N ILE A 86 -1.54 -0.57 -3.54
CA ILE A 86 -0.36 0.15 -4.03
C ILE A 86 0.36 0.84 -2.87
N ASN A 87 -0.38 1.45 -1.95
CA ASN A 87 0.18 2.13 -0.79
C ASN A 87 0.98 1.16 0.09
N TYR A 88 0.48 -0.05 0.32
CA TYR A 88 1.22 -1.06 1.08
C TYR A 88 2.49 -1.48 0.35
N LEU A 89 2.45 -1.62 -0.97
CA LEU A 89 3.64 -1.96 -1.75
C LEU A 89 4.70 -0.85 -1.72
N LEU A 90 4.28 0.41 -1.72
CA LEU A 90 5.21 1.54 -1.56
C LEU A 90 5.83 1.56 -0.17
N LEU A 91 5.05 1.29 0.87
CA LEU A 91 5.55 1.17 2.24
C LEU A 91 6.51 0.00 2.37
N LEU A 92 6.21 -1.12 1.73
CA LEU A 92 7.10 -2.28 1.70
C LEU A 92 8.44 -1.95 1.03
N ASP A 93 8.40 -1.25 -0.10
CA ASP A 93 9.61 -0.82 -0.80
C ASP A 93 10.51 0.01 0.13
N ALA A 94 9.92 0.98 0.83
CA ALA A 94 10.65 1.80 1.79
C ALA A 94 11.25 0.97 2.93
N LEU A 95 10.48 0.04 3.48
CA LEU A 95 10.89 -0.80 4.60
C LEU A 95 12.04 -1.73 4.21
N VAL A 96 11.96 -2.35 3.04
CA VAL A 96 13.01 -3.23 2.51
C VAL A 96 14.31 -2.44 2.32
N ARG A 97 14.23 -1.23 1.79
CA ARG A 97 15.40 -0.37 1.61
C ARG A 97 16.03 0.00 2.95
N GLU A 98 15.23 0.37 3.94
CA GLU A 98 15.71 0.76 5.26
C GLU A 98 16.37 -0.42 5.99
N THR A 99 15.83 -1.62 5.87
CA THR A 99 16.36 -2.81 6.55
C THR A 99 17.56 -3.43 5.83
N GLY A 100 17.89 -2.94 4.64
CA GLY A 100 19.01 -3.48 3.85
C GLY A 100 18.71 -4.81 3.18
N MET A 101 17.42 -5.18 3.08
CA MET A 101 16.99 -6.42 2.43
C MET A 101 16.72 -6.23 0.94
N ASP A 102 16.97 -5.04 0.40
CA ASP A 102 16.65 -4.73 -0.98
C ASP A 102 17.65 -5.38 -1.94
N GLY A 103 17.18 -5.62 -3.14
CA GLY A 103 18.02 -6.05 -4.26
C GLY A 103 18.37 -4.91 -5.20
N VAL A 104 18.24 -3.70 -4.76
CA VAL A 104 18.39 -2.51 -5.60
C VAL A 104 19.75 -1.89 -5.41
#